data_18105fbb36bbbfdde28afbed6f3db875
#
_entry.id   18105fbb36bbbfdde28afbed6f3db875
#
_cell.length_a   1.000
_cell.length_b   1.000
_cell.length_c   1.000
_cell.angle_alpha   90.00
_cell.angle_beta   90.00
_cell.angle_gamma   90.00
#
_symmetry.space_group_name_H-M   'P 1'
#
loop_
_entity.id
_entity.type
_entity.pdbx_description
1 polymer ?
#
loop_
_entity_poly.entity_id
_entity_poly.type
_entity_poly.pdbx_seq_one_letter_code
_entity_poly.pdbx_strand_id
1 'polypeptide(L)'
;IGSQIFDEKPFLEFINTMIKLLVEIKKQNNIIMEELNCGGGFGICYTKEDTPMPIANIISQCCKHVVSCCEAHNYPLPKLLFEPGRSMIGSAGLTVYTIGAIKDIKGVKSYVFVDGGMADNPRPMMYQAKYECDLTKKDGGSVKEVSIAGKFCESGDILAENISLEDVKQ
;
A
#
# COMPACT_ATOMS: atom_id res chain seq x y z
N ILE A 1 -9.02 7.66 -4.64
CA ILE A 1 -8.61 7.14 -5.96
C ILE A 1 -8.26 5.66 -5.84
N GLY A 2 -7.55 5.29 -4.80
CA GLY A 2 -7.07 3.94 -4.57
C GLY A 2 -6.05 3.88 -3.45
N SER A 3 -5.30 2.79 -3.41
CA SER A 3 -4.24 2.54 -2.43
C SER A 3 -3.09 1.81 -3.11
N GLN A 4 -1.88 2.06 -2.67
CA GLN A 4 -0.66 1.47 -3.24
C GLN A 4 -0.50 1.84 -4.73
N ILE A 5 -0.67 3.14 -5.02
CA ILE A 5 -0.58 3.71 -6.37
C ILE A 5 0.89 4.04 -6.64
N PHE A 6 1.45 3.46 -7.71
CA PHE A 6 2.88 3.52 -8.00
C PHE A 6 3.25 4.58 -9.05
N ASP A 7 2.28 5.11 -9.78
CA ASP A 7 2.50 6.10 -10.83
C ASP A 7 1.49 7.25 -10.77
N GLU A 8 1.69 8.27 -11.60
CA GLU A 8 0.84 9.47 -11.60
C GLU A 8 -0.50 9.30 -12.31
N LYS A 9 -0.66 8.32 -13.19
CA LYS A 9 -1.81 8.23 -14.10
C LYS A 9 -3.17 8.26 -13.40
N PRO A 10 -3.42 7.47 -12.33
CA PRO A 10 -4.70 7.51 -11.63
C PRO A 10 -5.01 8.91 -11.04
N PHE A 11 -3.98 9.63 -10.60
CA PHE A 11 -4.14 10.99 -10.10
C PHE A 11 -4.49 11.97 -11.23
N LEU A 12 -3.85 11.85 -12.39
CA LEU A 12 -4.13 12.72 -13.52
C LEU A 12 -5.54 12.49 -14.09
N GLU A 13 -6.00 11.24 -14.15
CA GLU A 13 -7.37 10.89 -14.55
C GLU A 13 -8.40 11.43 -13.56
N PHE A 14 -8.12 11.32 -12.27
CA PHE A 14 -8.94 11.92 -11.22
C PHE A 14 -9.03 13.45 -11.39
N ILE A 15 -7.91 14.14 -11.58
CA ILE A 15 -7.85 15.58 -11.78
C ILE A 15 -8.68 15.98 -13.00
N ASN A 16 -8.57 15.28 -14.12
CA ASN A 16 -9.39 15.53 -15.32
C ASN A 16 -10.88 15.46 -15.00
N THR A 17 -11.30 14.44 -14.25
CA THR A 17 -12.69 14.23 -13.88
C THR A 17 -13.19 15.35 -12.96
N MET A 18 -12.38 15.68 -11.95
CA MET A 18 -12.75 16.68 -10.95
C MET A 18 -12.78 18.11 -11.53
N ILE A 19 -11.83 18.48 -12.36
CA ILE A 19 -11.85 19.81 -13.00
C ILE A 19 -13.08 19.96 -13.88
N LYS A 20 -13.49 18.93 -14.63
CA LYS A 20 -14.76 18.97 -15.38
C LYS A 20 -15.96 19.18 -14.47
N LEU A 21 -16.01 18.48 -13.33
CA LEU A 21 -17.07 18.67 -12.35
C LEU A 21 -17.07 20.08 -11.76
N LEU A 22 -15.91 20.64 -11.42
CA LEU A 22 -15.79 22.01 -10.90
C LEU A 22 -16.29 23.04 -11.93
N VAL A 23 -15.96 22.85 -13.20
CA VAL A 23 -16.44 23.68 -14.31
C VAL A 23 -17.97 23.61 -14.43
N GLU A 24 -18.54 22.42 -14.28
CA GLU A 24 -20.00 22.23 -14.35
C GLU A 24 -20.70 22.89 -13.15
N ILE A 25 -20.18 22.73 -11.93
CA ILE A 25 -20.71 23.42 -10.73
C ILE A 25 -20.68 24.93 -10.92
N LYS A 26 -19.58 25.50 -11.42
CA LYS A 26 -19.47 26.92 -11.72
C LYS A 26 -20.55 27.37 -12.73
N LYS A 27 -20.78 26.56 -13.75
CA LYS A 27 -21.74 26.86 -14.82
C LYS A 27 -23.18 26.80 -14.34
N GLN A 28 -23.52 25.81 -13.50
CA GLN A 28 -24.91 25.61 -13.04
C GLN A 28 -25.27 26.49 -11.84
N ASN A 29 -24.33 26.72 -10.93
CA ASN A 29 -24.60 27.35 -9.64
C ASN A 29 -23.92 28.70 -9.45
N ASN A 30 -23.07 29.12 -10.39
CA ASN A 30 -22.21 30.30 -10.29
C ASN A 30 -21.29 30.28 -9.03
N ILE A 31 -20.87 29.06 -8.60
CA ILE A 31 -19.99 28.84 -7.46
C ILE A 31 -18.61 28.44 -7.96
N ILE A 32 -17.58 29.07 -7.44
CA ILE A 32 -16.17 28.68 -7.66
C ILE A 32 -15.69 27.90 -6.44
N MET A 33 -15.29 26.65 -6.65
CA MET A 33 -14.64 25.86 -5.60
C MET A 33 -13.16 26.24 -5.55
N GLU A 34 -12.70 26.64 -4.39
CA GLU A 34 -11.34 27.17 -4.20
C GLU A 34 -10.32 26.10 -3.84
N GLU A 35 -10.75 24.90 -3.46
CA GLU A 35 -9.89 23.80 -3.07
C GLU A 35 -10.22 22.52 -3.84
N LEU A 36 -9.20 21.78 -4.21
CA LEU A 36 -9.29 20.43 -4.79
C LEU A 36 -8.43 19.47 -3.98
N ASN A 37 -9.08 18.53 -3.28
CA ASN A 37 -8.38 17.49 -2.56
C ASN A 37 -8.19 16.28 -3.47
N CYS A 38 -6.93 15.97 -3.77
CA CYS A 38 -6.53 14.82 -4.60
C CYS A 38 -6.43 13.52 -3.80
N GLY A 39 -6.69 13.56 -2.49
CA GLY A 39 -6.61 12.38 -1.62
C GLY A 39 -5.19 11.89 -1.38
N GLY A 40 -5.08 10.63 -1.08
CA GLY A 40 -3.83 9.95 -0.82
C GLY A 40 -3.66 8.69 -1.68
N GLY A 41 -3.17 7.62 -1.07
CA GLY A 41 -3.00 6.33 -1.74
C GLY A 41 -1.62 6.12 -2.38
N PHE A 42 -0.68 7.04 -2.15
CA PHE A 42 0.71 6.90 -2.62
C PHE A 42 1.31 5.58 -2.14
N GLY A 43 1.90 4.84 -3.08
CA GLY A 43 2.52 3.55 -2.83
C GLY A 43 3.84 3.65 -2.09
N ILE A 44 4.18 2.56 -1.38
CA ILE A 44 5.48 2.37 -0.74
C ILE A 44 6.03 0.99 -1.12
N CYS A 45 7.32 0.77 -0.92
CA CYS A 45 7.91 -0.54 -1.06
C CYS A 45 7.54 -1.41 0.14
N TYR A 46 6.85 -2.51 -0.10
CA TYR A 46 6.67 -3.61 0.86
C TYR A 46 7.62 -4.76 0.58
N THR A 47 8.03 -4.89 -0.68
CA THR A 47 8.99 -5.89 -1.14
C THR A 47 10.06 -5.22 -2.02
N LYS A 48 11.17 -5.91 -2.25
CA LYS A 48 12.26 -5.42 -3.13
C LYS A 48 11.83 -5.27 -4.60
N GLU A 49 10.70 -5.86 -4.97
CA GLU A 49 10.14 -5.81 -6.31
C GLU A 49 9.30 -4.54 -6.53
N ASP A 50 8.88 -3.88 -5.44
CA ASP A 50 8.06 -2.68 -5.49
C ASP A 50 8.89 -1.47 -5.92
N THR A 51 8.43 -0.76 -6.94
CA THR A 51 9.10 0.42 -7.50
C THR A 51 8.15 1.62 -7.61
N PRO A 52 7.65 2.15 -6.48
CA PRO A 52 6.77 3.31 -6.51
C PRO A 52 7.54 4.54 -7.00
N MET A 53 6.87 5.36 -7.82
CA MET A 53 7.39 6.68 -8.19
C MET A 53 7.54 7.55 -6.93
N PRO A 54 8.62 8.32 -6.80
CA PRO A 54 8.78 9.27 -5.71
C PRO A 54 7.57 10.23 -5.62
N ILE A 55 7.04 10.42 -4.41
CA ILE A 55 5.84 11.25 -4.17
C ILE A 55 6.00 12.66 -4.72
N ALA A 56 7.19 13.24 -4.56
CA ALA A 56 7.49 14.57 -5.09
C ALA A 56 7.28 14.67 -6.61
N ASN A 57 7.59 13.59 -7.34
CA ASN A 57 7.38 13.52 -8.78
C ASN A 57 5.88 13.43 -9.11
N ILE A 58 5.12 12.59 -8.39
CA ILE A 58 3.66 12.48 -8.58
C ILE A 58 3.01 13.84 -8.31
N ILE A 59 3.33 14.50 -7.19
CA ILE A 59 2.78 15.80 -6.85
C ILE A 59 3.15 16.86 -7.90
N SER A 60 4.39 16.87 -8.36
CA SER A 60 4.83 17.79 -9.43
C SER A 60 4.03 17.60 -10.71
N GLN A 61 3.77 16.36 -11.11
CA GLN A 61 2.94 16.06 -12.29
C GLN A 61 1.47 16.48 -12.07
N CYS A 62 0.93 16.23 -10.89
CA CYS A 62 -0.42 16.67 -10.53
C CYS A 62 -0.55 18.20 -10.62
N CYS A 63 0.39 18.94 -10.04
CA CYS A 63 0.38 20.41 -10.09
C CYS A 63 0.40 20.95 -11.52
N LYS A 64 1.30 20.43 -12.35
CA LYS A 64 1.39 20.81 -13.76
C LYS A 64 0.08 20.50 -14.51
N HIS A 65 -0.48 19.34 -14.24
CA HIS A 65 -1.71 18.90 -14.91
C HIS A 65 -2.93 19.72 -14.51
N VAL A 66 -3.06 20.08 -13.23
CA VAL A 66 -4.14 20.98 -12.78
C VAL A 66 -4.04 22.34 -13.45
N VAL A 67 -2.84 22.92 -13.55
CA VAL A 67 -2.65 24.21 -14.26
C VAL A 67 -3.15 24.10 -15.69
N SER A 68 -2.66 23.10 -16.43
CA SER A 68 -3.07 22.89 -17.82
C SER A 68 -4.58 22.66 -17.98
N CYS A 69 -5.20 21.87 -17.09
CA CYS A 69 -6.66 21.64 -17.12
C CYS A 69 -7.45 22.92 -16.82
N CYS A 70 -7.00 23.71 -15.84
CA CYS A 70 -7.66 24.96 -15.48
C CYS A 70 -7.57 25.99 -16.62
N GLU A 71 -6.41 26.12 -17.27
CA GLU A 71 -6.23 26.99 -18.44
C GLU A 71 -7.17 26.57 -19.58
N ALA A 72 -7.20 25.27 -19.91
CA ALA A 72 -8.03 24.73 -20.98
C ALA A 72 -9.54 24.98 -20.77
N HIS A 73 -9.99 25.06 -19.51
CA HIS A 73 -11.40 25.26 -19.15
C HIS A 73 -11.72 26.68 -18.68
N ASN A 74 -10.76 27.59 -18.68
CA ASN A 74 -10.92 28.95 -18.12
C ASN A 74 -11.50 28.92 -16.68
N TYR A 75 -10.93 28.02 -15.85
CA TYR A 75 -11.29 27.86 -14.45
C TYR A 75 -10.17 28.42 -13.55
N PRO A 76 -10.52 29.17 -12.48
CA PRO A 76 -9.50 29.64 -11.53
C PRO A 76 -8.74 28.47 -10.91
N LEU A 77 -7.43 28.64 -10.71
CA LEU A 77 -6.58 27.61 -10.13
C LEU A 77 -6.99 27.34 -8.67
N PRO A 78 -7.45 26.14 -8.32
CA PRO A 78 -7.78 25.81 -6.94
C PRO A 78 -6.51 25.52 -6.14
N LYS A 79 -6.59 25.67 -4.82
CA LYS A 79 -5.59 25.18 -3.89
C LYS A 79 -5.63 23.64 -3.86
N LEU A 80 -4.50 22.99 -4.11
CA LEU A 80 -4.40 21.54 -4.06
C LEU A 80 -4.13 21.05 -2.65
N LEU A 81 -4.85 20.00 -2.26
CA LEU A 81 -4.68 19.28 -1.00
C LEU A 81 -4.35 17.82 -1.32
N PHE A 82 -3.51 17.21 -0.48
CA PHE A 82 -3.17 15.80 -0.53
C PHE A 82 -3.22 15.20 0.86
N GLU A 83 -3.55 13.91 0.95
CA GLU A 83 -3.69 13.18 2.20
C GLU A 83 -2.73 11.97 2.24
N PRO A 84 -1.41 12.16 2.25
CA PRO A 84 -0.46 11.08 2.31
C PRO A 84 -0.48 10.44 3.71
N GLY A 85 -1.02 9.23 3.81
CA GLY A 85 -1.05 8.47 5.07
C GLY A 85 0.12 7.48 5.14
N ARG A 86 -0.07 6.31 4.53
CA ARG A 86 0.91 5.22 4.54
C ARG A 86 2.30 5.64 4.09
N SER A 87 2.40 6.41 3.05
CA SER A 87 3.66 6.87 2.48
C SER A 87 4.50 7.74 3.41
N MET A 88 3.91 8.30 4.46
CA MET A 88 4.65 9.09 5.46
C MET A 88 5.25 8.22 6.57
N ILE A 89 4.63 7.09 6.91
CA ILE A 89 5.00 6.33 8.11
C ILE A 89 5.14 4.83 7.86
N GLY A 90 4.62 4.29 6.77
CA GLY A 90 4.55 2.85 6.55
C GLY A 90 5.91 2.15 6.56
N SER A 91 6.95 2.79 6.07
CA SER A 91 8.32 2.25 6.08
C SER A 91 9.02 2.32 7.43
N ALA A 92 8.46 3.05 8.40
CA ALA A 92 9.02 3.18 9.75
C ALA A 92 8.45 2.16 10.75
N GLY A 93 7.42 1.39 10.35
CA GLY A 93 6.75 0.41 11.20
C GLY A 93 7.24 -1.01 10.99
N LEU A 94 7.32 -1.78 12.07
CA LEU A 94 7.56 -3.22 12.08
C LEU A 94 6.49 -3.89 12.93
N THR A 95 6.05 -5.08 12.51
CA THR A 95 5.22 -5.94 13.35
C THR A 95 6.06 -7.15 13.77
N VAL A 96 6.14 -7.40 15.05
CA VAL A 96 6.89 -8.54 15.62
C VAL A 96 5.88 -9.53 16.16
N TYR A 97 6.07 -10.80 15.78
CA TYR A 97 5.28 -11.92 16.26
C TYR A 97 6.17 -12.95 16.95
N THR A 98 5.58 -13.68 17.90
CA THR A 98 6.24 -14.80 18.54
C THR A 98 5.86 -16.10 17.83
N ILE A 99 6.86 -16.94 17.55
CA ILE A 99 6.64 -18.26 16.97
C ILE A 99 6.07 -19.18 18.05
N GLY A 100 4.87 -19.69 17.82
CA GLY A 100 4.18 -20.62 18.71
C GLY A 100 4.41 -22.08 18.36
N ALA A 101 4.38 -22.44 17.08
CA ALA A 101 4.55 -23.80 16.62
C ALA A 101 5.13 -23.85 15.20
N ILE A 102 5.77 -24.96 14.88
CA ILE A 102 6.27 -25.26 13.55
C ILE A 102 5.68 -26.59 13.11
N LYS A 103 5.16 -26.65 11.90
CA LYS A 103 4.59 -27.89 11.33
C LYS A 103 5.15 -28.15 9.94
N ASP A 104 5.85 -29.25 9.83
CA ASP A 104 6.36 -29.76 8.55
C ASP A 104 5.41 -30.81 7.98
N ILE A 105 4.88 -30.55 6.80
CA ILE A 105 4.10 -31.53 6.03
C ILE A 105 5.01 -32.03 4.92
N LYS A 106 5.57 -33.21 5.13
CA LYS A 106 6.57 -33.80 4.24
C LYS A 106 6.11 -33.84 2.79
N GLY A 107 6.90 -33.24 1.91
CA GLY A 107 6.61 -33.19 0.47
C GLY A 107 5.51 -32.19 0.06
N VAL A 108 4.98 -31.41 1.01
CA VAL A 108 3.95 -30.41 0.74
C VAL A 108 4.40 -29.01 1.12
N LYS A 109 4.49 -28.70 2.42
CA LYS A 109 4.77 -27.34 2.90
C LYS A 109 5.21 -27.34 4.37
N SER A 110 6.01 -26.33 4.73
CA SER A 110 6.35 -26.05 6.12
C SER A 110 5.64 -24.80 6.58
N TYR A 111 5.01 -24.86 7.74
CA TYR A 111 4.31 -23.74 8.36
C TYR A 111 4.99 -23.30 9.65
N VAL A 112 5.08 -21.99 9.83
CA VAL A 112 5.47 -21.34 11.08
C VAL A 112 4.24 -20.60 11.60
N PHE A 113 3.70 -21.04 12.72
CA PHE A 113 2.54 -20.44 13.35
C PHE A 113 2.98 -19.35 14.33
N VAL A 114 2.32 -18.22 14.27
CA VAL A 114 2.63 -17.05 15.10
C VAL A 114 1.44 -16.64 15.96
N ASP A 115 1.69 -15.85 16.99
CA ASP A 115 0.69 -15.36 17.94
C ASP A 115 -0.20 -14.23 17.42
N GLY A 116 0.03 -13.77 16.19
CA GLY A 116 -0.83 -12.83 15.46
C GLY A 116 -1.60 -13.49 14.32
N GLY A 117 -2.02 -12.69 13.33
CA GLY A 117 -2.72 -13.21 12.16
C GLY A 117 -3.54 -12.15 11.42
N MET A 118 -4.56 -12.57 10.70
CA MET A 118 -5.40 -11.73 9.85
C MET A 118 -6.11 -10.59 10.60
N ALA A 119 -6.32 -10.69 11.90
CA ALA A 119 -6.91 -9.60 12.70
C ALA A 119 -5.93 -8.43 12.88
N ASP A 120 -4.63 -8.70 12.85
CA ASP A 120 -3.57 -7.67 12.94
C ASP A 120 -3.23 -7.11 11.57
N ASN A 121 -3.16 -7.98 10.56
CA ASN A 121 -2.87 -7.64 9.19
C ASN A 121 -3.78 -8.40 8.20
N PRO A 122 -4.97 -7.88 7.89
CA PRO A 122 -5.90 -8.52 6.95
C PRO A 122 -5.46 -8.43 5.48
N ARG A 123 -4.46 -7.63 5.17
CA ARG A 123 -4.10 -7.29 3.78
C ARG A 123 -3.62 -8.48 2.94
N PRO A 124 -2.82 -9.44 3.45
CA PRO A 124 -2.46 -10.61 2.66
C PRO A 124 -3.69 -11.38 2.20
N MET A 125 -4.65 -11.62 3.09
CA MET A 125 -5.88 -12.34 2.79
C MET A 125 -6.82 -11.56 1.85
N MET A 126 -7.05 -10.27 2.13
CA MET A 126 -8.05 -9.46 1.41
C MET A 126 -7.54 -8.93 0.07
N TYR A 127 -6.27 -8.62 -0.01
CA TYR A 127 -5.67 -7.91 -1.16
C TYR A 127 -4.48 -8.64 -1.77
N GLN A 128 -4.16 -9.85 -1.31
CA GLN A 128 -2.98 -10.61 -1.73
C GLN A 128 -1.67 -9.81 -1.56
N ALA A 129 -1.67 -8.92 -0.56
CA ALA A 129 -0.53 -8.06 -0.28
C ALA A 129 0.65 -8.91 0.19
N LYS A 130 1.81 -8.67 -0.38
CA LYS A 130 3.07 -9.34 0.00
C LYS A 130 3.82 -8.48 1.00
N TYR A 131 4.51 -9.14 1.92
CA TYR A 131 5.39 -8.53 2.91
C TYR A 131 6.71 -9.27 2.98
N GLU A 132 7.78 -8.55 3.25
CA GLU A 132 9.04 -9.17 3.64
C GLU A 132 8.99 -9.55 5.12
N CYS A 133 9.48 -10.72 5.43
CA CYS A 133 9.55 -11.24 6.79
C CYS A 133 10.97 -11.71 7.07
N ASP A 134 11.41 -11.51 8.31
CA ASP A 134 12.73 -11.92 8.75
C ASP A 134 12.68 -12.34 10.23
N LEU A 135 13.72 -13.05 10.69
CA LEU A 135 13.87 -13.40 12.09
C LEU A 135 14.54 -12.25 12.85
N THR A 136 14.10 -12.00 14.08
CA THR A 136 14.75 -11.02 14.98
C THR A 136 16.14 -11.48 15.42
N LYS A 137 16.41 -12.79 15.40
CA LYS A 137 17.73 -13.39 15.63
C LYS A 137 18.03 -14.38 14.52
N LYS A 138 19.26 -14.34 14.03
CA LYS A 138 19.77 -15.25 13.00
C LYS A 138 20.94 -16.03 13.60
N ASP A 139 20.76 -17.33 13.73
CA ASP A 139 21.77 -18.22 14.34
C ASP A 139 22.67 -18.86 13.27
N GLY A 140 22.55 -18.49 12.00
CA GLY A 140 23.35 -19.01 10.89
C GLY A 140 22.99 -20.46 10.50
N GLY A 141 21.73 -20.85 10.73
CA GLY A 141 21.23 -22.17 10.34
C GLY A 141 20.94 -22.30 8.84
N SER A 142 20.45 -23.46 8.43
CA SER A 142 20.04 -23.70 7.03
C SER A 142 18.81 -22.87 6.69
N VAL A 143 18.78 -22.33 5.48
CA VAL A 143 17.61 -21.61 4.97
C VAL A 143 16.55 -22.63 4.54
N LYS A 144 15.31 -22.41 4.97
CA LYS A 144 14.16 -23.24 4.65
C LYS A 144 13.03 -22.38 4.09
N GLU A 145 12.34 -22.91 3.09
CA GLU A 145 11.11 -22.29 2.60
C GLU A 145 9.95 -22.63 3.54
N VAL A 146 9.28 -21.58 4.02
CA VAL A 146 8.16 -21.69 4.97
C VAL A 146 7.02 -20.75 4.59
N SER A 147 5.82 -21.01 5.15
CA SER A 147 4.72 -20.05 5.15
C SER A 147 4.38 -19.66 6.58
N ILE A 148 4.19 -18.36 6.82
CA ILE A 148 3.81 -17.84 8.13
C ILE A 148 2.29 -17.84 8.22
N ALA A 149 1.75 -18.60 9.15
CA ALA A 149 0.33 -18.73 9.41
C ALA A 149 -0.03 -18.08 10.76
N GLY A 150 -1.18 -17.45 10.80
CA GLY A 150 -1.71 -16.88 12.02
C GLY A 150 -2.37 -17.93 12.92
N LYS A 151 -3.01 -17.44 13.99
CA LYS A 151 -3.63 -18.24 15.04
C LYS A 151 -5.14 -18.47 14.85
N PHE A 152 -5.72 -17.88 13.82
CA PHE A 152 -7.17 -17.95 13.62
C PHE A 152 -7.57 -19.22 12.87
N CYS A 153 -8.77 -19.72 13.18
CA CYS A 153 -9.34 -20.91 12.51
C CYS A 153 -9.94 -20.55 11.15
N GLU A 154 -9.08 -20.02 10.27
CA GLU A 154 -9.41 -19.60 8.91
C GLU A 154 -8.28 -20.00 7.95
N SER A 155 -8.64 -20.67 6.86
CA SER A 155 -7.65 -21.17 5.88
C SER A 155 -6.84 -20.04 5.21
N GLY A 156 -7.42 -18.85 5.12
CA GLY A 156 -6.78 -17.66 4.59
C GLY A 156 -5.90 -16.89 5.58
N ASP A 157 -5.75 -17.37 6.84
CA ASP A 157 -4.92 -16.72 7.85
C ASP A 157 -3.43 -16.99 7.61
N ILE A 158 -2.97 -16.58 6.44
CA ILE A 158 -1.58 -16.68 6.00
C ILE A 158 -1.02 -15.26 5.85
N LEU A 159 -0.02 -14.93 6.65
CA LEU A 159 0.62 -13.62 6.64
C LEU A 159 1.69 -13.49 5.55
N ALA A 160 2.40 -14.58 5.27
CA ALA A 160 3.36 -14.66 4.17
C ALA A 160 3.49 -16.09 3.66
N GLU A 161 3.63 -16.25 2.35
CA GLU A 161 3.75 -17.55 1.70
C GLU A 161 5.11 -17.73 1.03
N ASN A 162 5.65 -18.96 1.15
CA ASN A 162 6.83 -19.43 0.42
C ASN A 162 8.02 -18.47 0.58
N ILE A 163 8.26 -18.04 1.81
CA ILE A 163 9.39 -17.18 2.15
C ILE A 163 10.57 -18.03 2.64
N SER A 164 11.78 -17.54 2.36
CA SER A 164 13.00 -18.18 2.80
C SER A 164 13.43 -17.61 4.15
N LEU A 165 13.38 -18.42 5.19
CA LEU A 165 13.88 -18.08 6.52
C LEU A 165 15.01 -19.05 6.93
N GLU A 166 15.89 -18.59 7.80
CA GLU A 166 16.84 -19.47 8.48
C GLU A 166 16.11 -20.52 9.32
N ASP A 167 16.82 -21.54 9.79
CA ASP A 167 16.23 -22.65 10.57
C ASP A 167 15.51 -22.10 11.80
N VAL A 168 14.18 -22.07 11.70
CA VAL A 168 13.30 -21.46 12.66
C VAL A 168 13.13 -22.41 13.84
N LYS A 169 13.43 -21.95 15.02
CA LYS A 169 13.22 -22.67 16.29
C LYS A 169 12.06 -22.04 17.05
N GLN A 170 11.41 -22.89 17.82
CA GLN A 170 10.35 -22.49 18.74
C GLN A 170 10.94 -21.78 19.96
#